data_764223714a2eb9a6db4c0cb3f75a7a6c
#
_entry.id   764223714a2eb9a6db4c0cb3f75a7a6c
#
_cell.length_a   1.000
_cell.length_b   1.000
_cell.length_c   1.000
_cell.angle_alpha   90.00
_cell.angle_beta   90.00
_cell.angle_gamma   90.00
#
_symmetry.space_group_name_H-M   'P 1'
#
loop_
_entity.id
_entity.type
_entity.pdbx_description
1 polymer ?
#
loop_
_entity_poly.entity_id
_entity_poly.type
_entity_poly.pdbx_seq_one_letter_code
_entity_poly.pdbx_strand_id
1 'polypeptide(L)'
;MEKKYTSLKEFYPYYLTEHQNPTSRILHFIGTGLVLVVLGVAIAMAQYIWLAAIPVIGYGFAWVGHFFFEKNKPATFTYPFYSLASDFILFFDLLRGKEKFS
;
A
#
# COMPACT_ATOMS: atom_id res chain seq x y z
N MET A 1 11.22 18.98 -1.28
CA MET A 1 11.45 18.29 0.02
C MET A 1 12.66 17.40 -0.08
N GLU A 2 13.55 17.48 0.87
CA GLU A 2 14.73 16.66 0.89
C GLU A 2 14.38 15.22 1.30
N LYS A 3 14.91 14.25 0.56
CA LYS A 3 14.68 12.84 0.85
C LYS A 3 15.68 12.35 1.90
N LYS A 4 15.15 11.82 3.00
CA LYS A 4 15.97 11.32 4.12
C LYS A 4 16.35 9.86 3.96
N TYR A 5 15.52 9.07 3.27
CA TYR A 5 15.68 7.62 3.21
C TYR A 5 16.32 7.23 1.89
N THR A 6 17.37 6.44 1.96
CA THR A 6 18.14 6.01 0.80
C THR A 6 18.00 4.51 0.53
N SER A 7 17.28 3.78 1.38
CA SER A 7 17.02 2.36 1.18
C SER A 7 15.63 2.00 1.69
N LEU A 8 15.09 0.90 1.17
CA LEU A 8 13.81 0.38 1.62
C LEU A 8 13.87 -0.05 3.09
N LYS A 9 15.00 -0.61 3.51
CA LYS A 9 15.20 -1.04 4.89
C LYS A 9 15.06 0.12 5.88
N GLU A 10 15.58 1.31 5.49
CA GLU A 10 15.43 2.50 6.31
C GLU A 10 14.04 3.07 6.24
N PHE A 11 13.40 2.96 5.07
CA PHE A 11 12.11 3.58 4.81
C PHE A 11 10.96 2.85 5.51
N TYR A 12 10.97 1.53 5.53
CA TYR A 12 9.81 0.76 5.99
C TYR A 12 9.42 1.06 7.43
N PRO A 13 10.33 1.21 8.41
CA PRO A 13 9.93 1.62 9.77
C PRO A 13 9.20 2.98 9.79
N TYR A 14 9.65 3.93 8.98
CA TYR A 14 8.95 5.20 8.85
C TYR A 14 7.56 5.00 8.24
N TYR A 15 7.46 4.17 7.21
CA TYR A 15 6.19 3.84 6.58
C TYR A 15 5.20 3.30 7.62
N LEU A 16 5.64 2.42 8.51
CA LEU A 16 4.79 1.87 9.55
C LEU A 16 4.26 2.95 10.51
N THR A 17 5.06 3.99 10.79
CA THR A 17 4.61 5.07 11.67
C THR A 17 3.49 5.90 11.01
N GLU A 18 3.43 5.91 9.69
CA GLU A 18 2.40 6.63 8.94
C GLU A 18 1.15 5.78 8.69
N HIS A 19 1.15 4.53 9.16
CA HIS A 19 0.08 3.57 8.94
C HIS A 19 -0.29 2.87 10.25
N GLN A 20 -0.61 3.64 11.30
CA GLN A 20 -0.90 3.07 12.61
C GLN A 20 -2.39 2.92 12.90
N ASN A 21 -3.24 3.63 12.17
CA ASN A 21 -4.68 3.53 12.36
C ASN A 21 -5.18 2.16 11.88
N PRO A 22 -5.93 1.39 12.73
CA PRO A 22 -6.39 0.06 12.34
C PRO A 22 -7.24 0.05 11.08
N THR A 23 -8.14 1.03 10.92
CA THR A 23 -8.98 1.12 9.72
C THR A 23 -8.13 1.37 8.49
N SER A 24 -7.12 2.24 8.59
CA SER A 24 -6.21 2.50 7.49
C SER A 24 -5.45 1.23 7.08
N ARG A 25 -4.97 0.45 8.05
CA ARG A 25 -4.30 -0.82 7.76
C ARG A 25 -5.22 -1.82 7.08
N ILE A 26 -6.48 -1.88 7.51
CA ILE A 26 -7.48 -2.74 6.86
C ILE A 26 -7.71 -2.29 5.41
N LEU A 27 -7.83 -0.99 5.16
CA LEU A 27 -8.00 -0.46 3.81
C LEU A 27 -6.81 -0.79 2.92
N HIS A 28 -5.59 -0.64 3.44
CA HIS A 28 -4.39 -1.01 2.69
C HIS A 28 -4.36 -2.51 2.39
N PHE A 29 -4.74 -3.32 3.35
CA PHE A 29 -4.77 -4.77 3.17
C PHE A 29 -5.78 -5.17 2.08
N ILE A 30 -6.98 -4.63 2.14
CA ILE A 30 -8.03 -4.91 1.15
C ILE A 30 -7.60 -4.41 -0.23
N GLY A 31 -7.10 -3.17 -0.30
CA GLY A 31 -6.67 -2.58 -1.57
C GLY A 31 -5.55 -3.36 -2.23
N THR A 32 -4.51 -3.72 -1.48
CA THR A 32 -3.39 -4.50 -2.01
C THR A 32 -3.84 -5.90 -2.41
N GLY A 33 -4.71 -6.53 -1.60
CA GLY A 33 -5.26 -7.83 -1.94
C GLY A 33 -6.04 -7.81 -3.25
N LEU A 34 -6.88 -6.79 -3.45
CA LEU A 34 -7.63 -6.62 -4.69
C LEU A 34 -6.70 -6.38 -5.88
N VAL A 35 -5.63 -5.59 -5.69
CA VAL A 35 -4.62 -5.39 -6.72
C VAL A 35 -4.01 -6.72 -7.15
N LEU A 36 -3.65 -7.57 -6.20
CA LEU A 36 -3.07 -8.87 -6.51
C LEU A 36 -4.06 -9.78 -7.24
N VAL A 37 -5.33 -9.78 -6.83
CA VAL A 37 -6.37 -10.57 -7.49
C VAL A 37 -6.59 -10.09 -8.93
N VAL A 38 -6.73 -8.78 -9.13
CA VAL A 38 -6.93 -8.21 -10.47
C VAL A 38 -5.74 -8.51 -11.36
N LEU A 39 -4.52 -8.37 -10.83
CA LEU A 39 -3.30 -8.68 -11.59
C LEU A 39 -3.30 -10.14 -12.03
N GLY A 40 -3.57 -11.05 -11.11
CA GLY A 40 -3.58 -12.49 -11.42
C GLY A 40 -4.63 -12.86 -12.44
N VAL A 41 -5.86 -12.36 -12.28
CA VAL A 41 -6.96 -12.65 -13.20
C VAL A 41 -6.70 -12.03 -14.57
N ALA A 42 -6.20 -10.80 -14.62
CA ALA A 42 -5.92 -10.13 -15.89
C ALA A 42 -4.87 -10.90 -16.71
N ILE A 43 -3.83 -11.42 -16.05
CA ILE A 43 -2.79 -12.19 -16.72
C ILE A 43 -3.33 -13.57 -17.13
N ALA A 44 -4.01 -14.26 -16.21
CA ALA A 44 -4.51 -15.62 -16.47
C ALA A 44 -5.52 -15.65 -17.62
N MET A 45 -6.34 -14.61 -17.75
CA MET A 45 -7.38 -14.54 -18.79
C MET A 45 -6.97 -13.71 -19.99
N ALA A 46 -5.71 -13.21 -20.01
CA ALA A 46 -5.19 -12.34 -21.06
C ALA A 46 -6.08 -11.10 -21.31
N GLN A 47 -6.67 -10.57 -20.23
CA GLN A 47 -7.53 -9.38 -20.26
C GLN A 47 -6.75 -8.19 -19.70
N TYR A 48 -5.75 -7.73 -20.43
CA TYR A 48 -4.77 -6.76 -19.92
C TYR A 48 -5.34 -5.37 -19.68
N ILE A 49 -6.53 -5.06 -20.23
CA ILE A 49 -7.19 -3.79 -19.94
C ILE A 49 -7.48 -3.62 -18.45
N TRP A 50 -7.67 -4.73 -17.72
CA TRP A 50 -7.94 -4.69 -16.28
C TRP A 50 -6.75 -4.18 -15.48
N LEU A 51 -5.53 -4.20 -16.07
CA LEU A 51 -4.35 -3.65 -15.41
C LEU A 51 -4.51 -2.14 -15.17
N ALA A 52 -5.32 -1.46 -15.97
CA ALA A 52 -5.60 -0.03 -15.77
C ALA A 52 -6.39 0.24 -14.49
N ALA A 53 -7.11 -0.76 -13.96
CA ALA A 53 -7.84 -0.61 -12.71
C ALA A 53 -6.92 -0.66 -11.47
N ILE A 54 -5.72 -1.23 -11.60
CA ILE A 54 -4.82 -1.45 -10.47
C ILE A 54 -4.43 -0.14 -9.76
N PRO A 55 -3.96 0.91 -10.46
CA PRO A 55 -3.64 2.16 -9.77
C PRO A 55 -4.85 2.77 -9.07
N VAL A 56 -6.03 2.69 -9.70
CA VAL A 56 -7.26 3.24 -9.12
C VAL A 56 -7.61 2.52 -7.83
N ILE A 57 -7.57 1.19 -7.84
CA ILE A 57 -7.89 0.39 -6.66
C ILE A 57 -6.84 0.63 -5.57
N GLY A 58 -5.55 0.48 -5.90
CA GLY A 58 -4.47 0.59 -4.91
C GLY A 58 -4.43 1.96 -4.26
N TYR A 59 -4.38 3.02 -5.06
CA TYR A 59 -4.31 4.38 -4.52
C TYR A 59 -5.63 4.82 -3.91
N GLY A 60 -6.77 4.38 -4.45
CA GLY A 60 -8.07 4.74 -3.90
C GLY A 60 -8.20 4.30 -2.44
N PHE A 61 -7.96 3.02 -2.16
CA PHE A 61 -8.02 2.51 -0.79
C PHE A 61 -6.97 3.16 0.12
N ALA A 62 -5.74 3.29 -0.39
CA ALA A 62 -4.64 3.86 0.39
C ALA A 62 -4.91 5.32 0.76
N TRP A 63 -5.38 6.12 -0.21
CA TRP A 63 -5.60 7.56 0.03
C TRP A 63 -6.79 7.80 0.95
N VAL A 64 -7.85 6.99 0.87
CA VAL A 64 -8.93 7.05 1.84
C VAL A 64 -8.38 6.82 3.25
N GLY A 65 -7.51 5.81 3.41
CA GLY A 65 -6.88 5.54 4.69
C GLY A 65 -6.07 6.72 5.21
N HIS A 66 -5.25 7.31 4.35
CA HIS A 66 -4.39 8.43 4.76
C HIS A 66 -5.18 9.70 5.06
N PHE A 67 -6.08 10.11 4.17
CA PHE A 67 -6.75 11.39 4.32
C PHE A 67 -7.87 11.37 5.36
N PHE A 68 -8.56 10.25 5.50
CA PHE A 68 -9.73 10.19 6.38
C PHE A 68 -9.44 9.55 7.74
N PHE A 69 -8.47 8.66 7.84
CA PHE A 69 -8.22 7.92 9.07
C PHE A 69 -6.87 8.23 9.71
N GLU A 70 -5.79 8.26 8.92
CA GLU A 70 -4.48 8.64 9.47
C GLU A 70 -4.33 10.15 9.59
N LYS A 71 -5.06 10.90 8.80
CA LYS A 71 -4.98 12.37 8.75
C LYS A 71 -3.60 12.86 8.34
N ASN A 72 -2.98 12.17 7.40
CA ASN A 72 -1.66 12.53 6.88
C ASN A 72 -1.63 12.42 5.36
N LYS A 73 -0.50 12.77 4.77
CA LYS A 73 -0.29 12.64 3.32
C LYS A 73 0.33 11.28 3.01
N PRO A 74 -0.07 10.64 1.89
CA PRO A 74 0.60 9.40 1.48
C PRO A 74 2.09 9.62 1.24
N ALA A 75 2.92 8.68 1.71
CA ALA A 75 4.36 8.72 1.49
C ALA A 75 4.72 8.61 0.00
N THR A 76 3.79 8.12 -0.82
CA THR A 76 3.92 8.05 -2.28
C THR A 76 4.32 9.38 -2.90
N PHE A 77 3.89 10.50 -2.31
CA PHE A 77 4.21 11.82 -2.87
C PHE A 77 5.70 12.15 -2.81
N THR A 78 6.43 11.57 -1.86
CA THR A 78 7.88 11.80 -1.71
C THR A 78 8.70 10.57 -2.10
N TYR A 79 8.20 9.37 -1.81
CA TYR A 79 8.90 8.11 -2.02
C TYR A 79 8.01 7.13 -2.78
N PRO A 80 7.77 7.36 -4.09
CA PRO A 80 6.81 6.53 -4.84
C PRO A 80 7.18 5.04 -4.88
N PHE A 81 8.47 4.72 -5.09
CA PHE A 81 8.87 3.32 -5.24
C PHE A 81 9.00 2.61 -3.89
N TYR A 82 9.55 3.30 -2.89
CA TYR A 82 9.64 2.73 -1.55
C TYR A 82 8.26 2.54 -0.93
N SER A 83 7.35 3.48 -1.19
CA SER A 83 5.97 3.38 -0.70
C SER A 83 5.24 2.21 -1.35
N LEU A 84 5.39 2.05 -2.66
CA LEU A 84 4.78 0.93 -3.37
C LEU A 84 5.29 -0.41 -2.85
N ALA A 85 6.62 -0.55 -2.71
CA ALA A 85 7.21 -1.78 -2.17
C ALA A 85 6.72 -2.03 -0.74
N SER A 86 6.63 -0.98 0.07
CA SER A 86 6.17 -1.10 1.46
C SER A 86 4.71 -1.52 1.54
N ASP A 87 3.86 -1.09 0.60
CA ASP A 87 2.46 -1.53 0.56
C ASP A 87 2.37 -3.05 0.46
N PHE A 88 3.20 -3.67 -0.39
CA PHE A 88 3.23 -5.12 -0.52
C PHE A 88 3.85 -5.79 0.70
N ILE A 89 4.92 -5.21 1.26
CA ILE A 89 5.54 -5.75 2.48
C ILE A 89 4.53 -5.75 3.63
N LEU A 90 3.81 -4.65 3.82
CA LEU A 90 2.81 -4.55 4.89
C LEU A 90 1.70 -5.56 4.67
N PHE A 91 1.23 -5.73 3.43
CA PHE A 91 0.20 -6.72 3.11
C PHE A 91 0.62 -8.11 3.59
N PHE A 92 1.82 -8.56 3.22
CA PHE A 92 2.30 -9.87 3.60
C PHE A 92 2.62 -9.97 5.08
N ASP A 93 3.11 -8.90 5.71
CA ASP A 93 3.36 -8.88 7.14
C ASP A 93 2.06 -8.98 7.94
N LEU A 94 0.99 -8.35 7.49
CA LEU A 94 -0.33 -8.50 8.11
C LEU A 94 -0.89 -9.91 7.89
N LEU A 95 -0.71 -10.45 6.68
CA LEU A 95 -1.18 -11.79 6.35
C LEU A 95 -0.49 -12.85 7.20
N ARG A 96 0.82 -12.70 7.45
CA ARG A 96 1.61 -13.65 8.23
C ARG A 96 1.53 -13.42 9.74
N GLY A 97 0.89 -12.33 10.17
CA GLY A 97 0.82 -11.97 11.58
C GLY A 97 2.07 -11.31 12.12
N LYS A 98 3.03 -10.94 11.27
CA LYS A 98 4.23 -10.20 11.68
C LYS A 98 3.89 -8.77 12.07
N GLU A 99 2.91 -8.17 11.40
CA GLU A 99 2.29 -6.90 11.79
C GLU A 99 0.84 -7.15 12.12
N LYS A 100 0.26 -6.30 12.97
CA LYS A 100 -1.13 -6.42 13.41
C LYS A 100 -1.94 -5.27 12.87
N PHE A 101 -3.26 -5.49 12.72
CA PHE A 101 -4.16 -4.42 12.29
C PHE A 101 -4.34 -3.37 13.40
N SER A 102 -4.19 -3.75 14.63
CA SER A 102 -4.35 -2.83 15.76
C SER A 102 -3.19 -2.85 16.73
#